data_ed50190594621a50a399d393ef93bd14
#
_entry.id   ed50190594621a50a399d393ef93bd14
#
_cell.length_a   1.000
_cell.length_b   1.000
_cell.length_c   1.000
_cell.angle_alpha   90.00
_cell.angle_beta   90.00
_cell.angle_gamma   90.00
#
_symmetry.space_group_name_H-M   'P 1'
#
loop_
_entity.id
_entity.type
_entity.pdbx_description
1 polymer ?
#
loop_
_entity_poly.entity_id
_entity_poly.type
_entity_poly.pdbx_seq_one_letter_code
_entity_poly.pdbx_strand_id
1 'polypeptide(L)'
;PGHQAISDVAEGKTDVALIWGPISGYFAKRQRVALVVVPLLNEQTDVRLDFWVSMAVRANENDWKRRLNRILQRLQPKIDRILKDYGVPLLDRQRRLISD
;
A
#
# COMPACT_ATOMS: atom_id res chain seq x y z
N PRO A 1 9.72 -11.77 10.39
CA PRO A 1 8.58 -10.86 10.25
C PRO A 1 8.96 -9.54 9.56
N GLY A 2 8.04 -8.97 8.81
CA GLY A 2 8.32 -7.76 8.03
C GLY A 2 8.77 -6.56 8.85
N HIS A 3 8.24 -6.40 10.06
CA HIS A 3 8.63 -5.30 10.94
C HIS A 3 10.09 -5.40 11.39
N GLN A 4 10.59 -6.62 11.60
CA GLN A 4 11.99 -6.82 11.99
C GLN A 4 12.95 -6.43 10.88
N ALA A 5 12.63 -6.78 9.63
CA ALA A 5 13.46 -6.40 8.48
C ALA A 5 13.58 -4.87 8.35
N ILE A 6 12.51 -4.14 8.62
CA ILE A 6 12.52 -2.68 8.58
C ILE A 6 13.36 -2.10 9.71
N SER A 7 13.25 -2.67 10.92
CA SER A 7 14.09 -2.27 12.05
C SER A 7 15.58 -2.52 11.76
N ASP A 8 15.89 -3.63 11.11
CA ASP A 8 17.28 -3.97 10.74
C ASP A 8 17.86 -2.94 9.76
N VAL A 9 17.06 -2.46 8.81
CA VAL A 9 17.50 -1.36 7.92
C VAL A 9 17.72 -0.08 8.72
N ALA A 10 16.80 0.28 9.60
CA ALA A 10 16.91 1.49 10.42
C ALA A 10 18.13 1.46 11.34
N GLU A 11 18.49 0.30 11.85
CA GLU A 11 19.63 0.10 12.74
C GLU A 11 20.95 -0.11 11.99
N GLY A 12 20.93 -0.16 10.66
CA GLY A 12 22.11 -0.36 9.85
C GLY A 12 22.62 -1.79 9.78
N LYS A 13 21.83 -2.76 10.23
CA LYS A 13 22.16 -4.18 10.13
C LYS A 13 22.06 -4.71 8.72
N THR A 14 21.15 -4.15 7.93
CA THR A 14 21.00 -4.42 6.49
C THR A 14 20.88 -3.08 5.77
N ASP A 15 21.18 -3.08 4.47
CA ASP A 15 21.14 -1.85 3.68
C ASP A 15 19.75 -1.59 3.10
N VAL A 16 19.05 -2.66 2.70
CA VAL A 16 17.71 -2.58 2.12
C VAL A 16 16.86 -3.78 2.57
N ALA A 17 15.55 -3.64 2.47
CA ALA A 17 14.61 -4.73 2.68
C ALA A 17 13.55 -4.69 1.58
N LEU A 18 13.18 -5.85 1.06
CA LEU A 18 12.11 -5.99 0.07
C LEU A 18 10.89 -6.57 0.78
N ILE A 19 9.86 -5.77 0.93
CA ILE A 19 8.70 -6.09 1.76
C ILE A 19 7.43 -5.58 1.09
N TRP A 20 6.31 -6.23 1.37
CA TRP A 20 5.00 -5.78 0.92
C TRP A 20 4.71 -4.34 1.39
N GLY A 21 4.29 -3.49 0.44
CA GLY A 21 4.18 -2.04 0.62
C GLY A 21 3.43 -1.57 1.87
N PRO A 22 2.22 -2.08 2.16
CA PRO A 22 1.49 -1.64 3.36
C PRO A 22 2.25 -1.89 4.67
N ILE A 23 2.94 -3.01 4.79
CA ILE A 23 3.77 -3.31 5.95
C ILE A 23 4.98 -2.39 6.00
N SER A 24 5.71 -2.26 4.87
CA SER A 24 6.91 -1.44 4.83
C SER A 24 6.60 0.02 5.13
N GLY A 25 5.58 0.58 4.52
CA GLY A 25 5.19 1.97 4.74
C GLY A 25 4.80 2.26 6.18
N TYR A 26 4.00 1.38 6.76
CA TYR A 26 3.54 1.52 8.13
C TYR A 26 4.70 1.54 9.14
N PHE A 27 5.60 0.56 9.06
CA PHE A 27 6.69 0.45 10.02
C PHE A 27 7.84 1.42 9.71
N ALA A 28 8.10 1.74 8.43
CA ALA A 28 9.10 2.72 8.06
C ALA A 28 8.78 4.11 8.62
N LYS A 29 7.51 4.51 8.54
CA LYS A 29 7.06 5.81 9.06
C LYS A 29 7.24 5.95 10.57
N ARG A 30 7.32 4.84 11.29
CA ARG A 30 7.43 4.79 12.75
C ARG A 30 8.86 4.61 13.25
N GLN A 31 9.84 4.53 12.36
CA GLN A 31 11.25 4.47 12.77
C GLN A 31 11.74 5.84 13.21
N ARG A 32 12.75 5.85 14.08
CA ARG A 32 13.41 7.09 14.53
C ARG A 32 14.22 7.73 13.41
N VAL A 33 14.74 6.90 12.52
CA VAL A 33 15.54 7.33 11.35
C VAL A 33 14.60 7.40 10.15
N ALA A 34 14.78 8.40 9.31
CA ALA A 34 14.00 8.52 8.08
C ALA A 34 14.38 7.39 7.11
N LEU A 35 13.39 6.58 6.72
CA LEU A 35 13.52 5.54 5.71
C LEU A 35 12.74 5.92 4.45
N VAL A 36 13.28 5.56 3.31
CA VAL A 36 12.63 5.79 2.02
C VAL A 36 11.99 4.49 1.55
N VAL A 37 10.69 4.55 1.24
CA VAL A 37 9.94 3.42 0.67
C VAL A 37 9.78 3.67 -0.82
N VAL A 38 10.34 2.79 -1.63
CA VAL A 38 10.32 2.91 -3.10
C VAL A 38 9.52 1.75 -3.68
N PRO A 39 8.37 2.02 -4.33
CA PRO A 39 7.62 0.96 -5.02
C PRO A 39 8.41 0.36 -6.18
N LEU A 40 8.32 -0.96 -6.35
CA LEU A 40 8.92 -1.65 -7.48
C LEU A 40 7.91 -1.63 -8.64
N LEU A 41 8.10 -0.72 -9.58
CA LEU A 41 7.14 -0.48 -10.65
C LEU A 41 7.61 -0.93 -12.04
N ASN A 42 8.92 -1.03 -12.23
CA ASN A 42 9.52 -1.26 -13.53
C ASN A 42 10.26 -2.60 -13.62
N GLU A 43 10.00 -3.49 -12.68
CA GLU A 43 10.67 -4.78 -12.67
C GLU A 43 10.10 -5.70 -13.76
N GLN A 44 11.00 -6.30 -14.53
CA GLN A 44 10.64 -7.30 -15.53
C GLN A 44 10.46 -8.64 -14.83
N THR A 45 9.26 -8.90 -14.35
CA THR A 45 8.93 -10.16 -13.70
C THR A 45 7.60 -10.68 -14.25
N ASP A 46 7.42 -12.00 -14.21
CA ASP A 46 6.16 -12.63 -14.58
C ASP A 46 5.10 -12.44 -13.49
N VAL A 47 5.50 -11.94 -12.33
CA VAL A 47 4.63 -11.70 -11.19
C VAL A 47 4.35 -10.21 -11.07
N ARG A 48 3.09 -9.86 -10.98
CA ARG A 48 2.69 -8.48 -10.76
C ARG A 48 3.00 -8.06 -9.33
N LEU A 49 3.67 -6.92 -9.16
CA LEU A 49 4.10 -6.41 -7.86
C LEU A 49 3.25 -5.24 -7.36
N ASP A 50 2.21 -4.87 -8.08
CA ASP A 50 1.20 -3.91 -7.64
C ASP A 50 -0.19 -4.54 -7.73
N PHE A 51 -1.10 -4.16 -6.84
CA PHE A 51 -2.37 -4.84 -6.69
C PHE A 51 -3.51 -3.85 -6.51
N TRP A 52 -4.67 -4.19 -7.09
CA TRP A 52 -5.93 -3.60 -6.73
C TRP A 52 -6.47 -4.27 -5.47
N VAL A 53 -6.94 -3.48 -4.53
CA VAL A 53 -7.60 -3.98 -3.33
C VAL A 53 -9.09 -3.65 -3.44
N SER A 54 -9.92 -4.65 -3.21
CA SER A 54 -11.37 -4.51 -3.34
C SER A 54 -12.10 -5.22 -2.21
N MET A 55 -13.37 -4.87 -2.05
CA MET A 55 -14.26 -5.56 -1.13
C MET A 55 -14.91 -6.74 -1.85
N ALA A 56 -15.14 -7.82 -1.12
CA ALA A 56 -15.89 -8.97 -1.64
C ALA A 56 -17.28 -8.98 -1.05
N VAL A 57 -18.25 -9.34 -1.87
CA VAL A 57 -19.63 -9.56 -1.45
C VAL A 57 -20.07 -10.96 -1.86
N ARG A 58 -21.12 -11.45 -1.23
CA ARG A 58 -21.70 -12.75 -1.54
C ARG A 58 -22.18 -12.79 -3.00
N ALA A 59 -22.07 -13.93 -3.64
CA ALA A 59 -22.55 -14.12 -5.01
C ALA A 59 -24.04 -13.77 -5.12
N ASN A 60 -24.42 -13.18 -6.24
CA ASN A 60 -25.79 -12.76 -6.56
C ASN A 60 -26.33 -11.59 -5.74
N GLU A 61 -25.49 -10.93 -4.96
CA GLU A 61 -25.83 -9.69 -4.25
C GLU A 61 -25.50 -8.45 -5.08
N ASN A 62 -26.05 -8.38 -6.29
CA ASN A 62 -25.66 -7.35 -7.27
C ASN A 62 -26.07 -5.93 -6.86
N ASP A 63 -27.25 -5.79 -6.22
CA ASP A 63 -27.70 -4.48 -5.74
C ASP A 63 -26.82 -3.96 -4.61
N TRP A 64 -26.41 -4.84 -3.71
CA TRP A 64 -25.49 -4.52 -2.63
C TRP A 64 -24.12 -4.12 -3.18
N LYS A 65 -23.61 -4.88 -4.15
CA LYS A 65 -22.36 -4.59 -4.84
C LYS A 65 -22.38 -3.18 -5.46
N ARG A 66 -23.45 -2.85 -6.19
CA ARG A 66 -23.57 -1.52 -6.83
C ARG A 66 -23.61 -0.41 -5.79
N ARG A 67 -24.33 -0.63 -4.68
CA ARG A 67 -24.42 0.33 -3.58
C ARG A 67 -23.05 0.57 -2.94
N LEU A 68 -22.31 -0.50 -2.65
CA LEU A 68 -20.96 -0.40 -2.10
C LEU A 68 -20.01 0.33 -3.06
N ASN A 69 -20.09 0.05 -4.35
CA ASN A 69 -19.25 0.74 -5.33
C ASN A 69 -19.49 2.26 -5.32
N ARG A 70 -20.75 2.69 -5.23
CA ARG A 70 -21.07 4.12 -5.12
C ARG A 70 -20.53 4.73 -3.83
N ILE A 71 -20.62 4.02 -2.72
CA ILE A 71 -20.09 4.47 -1.43
C ILE A 71 -18.58 4.58 -1.49
N LEU A 72 -17.89 3.57 -2.05
CA LEU A 72 -16.44 3.57 -2.19
C LEU A 72 -15.96 4.74 -3.06
N GLN A 73 -16.62 5.00 -4.19
CA GLN A 73 -16.27 6.14 -5.04
C GLN A 73 -16.39 7.47 -4.29
N ARG A 74 -17.45 7.64 -3.52
CA ARG A 74 -17.67 8.85 -2.73
C ARG A 74 -16.65 9.02 -1.61
N LEU A 75 -16.24 7.91 -1.00
CA LEU A 75 -15.33 7.93 0.15
C LEU A 75 -13.86 7.76 -0.24
N GLN A 76 -13.55 7.58 -1.53
CA GLN A 76 -12.17 7.33 -1.97
C GLN A 76 -11.16 8.36 -1.45
N PRO A 77 -11.43 9.68 -1.46
CA PRO A 77 -10.49 10.65 -0.90
C PRO A 77 -10.20 10.45 0.59
N LYS A 78 -11.21 10.04 1.37
CA LYS A 78 -11.02 9.74 2.80
C LYS A 78 -10.22 8.46 3.00
N ILE A 79 -10.49 7.44 2.20
CA ILE A 79 -9.76 6.17 2.24
C ILE A 79 -8.29 6.42 1.92
N ASP A 80 -8.01 7.17 0.86
CA ASP A 80 -6.64 7.49 0.46
C ASP A 80 -5.90 8.25 1.57
N ARG A 81 -6.58 9.18 2.23
CA ARG A 81 -5.99 9.93 3.35
C ARG A 81 -5.62 9.01 4.51
N ILE A 82 -6.52 8.11 4.89
CA ILE A 82 -6.27 7.15 5.97
C ILE A 82 -5.08 6.27 5.62
N LEU A 83 -5.04 5.74 4.41
CA LEU A 83 -3.95 4.89 3.95
C LEU A 83 -2.61 5.63 3.96
N LYS A 84 -2.59 6.88 3.49
CA LYS A 84 -1.38 7.72 3.54
C LYS A 84 -0.94 8.00 4.97
N ASP A 85 -1.87 8.26 5.88
CA ASP A 85 -1.56 8.50 7.29
C ASP A 85 -0.89 7.27 7.93
N TYR A 86 -1.29 6.07 7.50
CA TYR A 86 -0.65 4.83 7.91
C TYR A 86 0.66 4.52 7.17
N GLY A 87 1.01 5.32 6.18
CA GLY A 87 2.25 5.13 5.42
C GLY A 87 2.14 4.17 4.24
N VAL A 88 0.93 3.78 3.85
CA VAL A 88 0.74 2.85 2.73
C VAL A 88 1.10 3.55 1.42
N PRO A 89 2.02 2.99 0.61
CA PRO A 89 2.32 3.56 -0.71
C PRO A 89 1.14 3.30 -1.66
N LEU A 90 0.58 4.39 -2.18
CA LEU A 90 -0.56 4.35 -3.11
C LEU A 90 -0.11 4.70 -4.51
N LEU A 91 -0.66 4.00 -5.50
CA LEU A 91 -0.39 4.23 -6.92
C LEU A 91 -1.64 4.75 -7.62
N ASP A 92 -1.46 5.66 -8.57
CA ASP A 92 -2.55 6.09 -9.46
C ASP A 92 -2.81 5.05 -10.57
N ARG A 93 -3.76 5.34 -11.45
CA ARG A 93 -4.11 4.43 -12.55
C ARG A 93 -2.96 4.25 -13.54
N GLN A 94 -2.03 5.20 -13.62
CA GLN A 94 -0.82 5.11 -14.44
C GLN A 94 0.34 4.49 -13.68
N ARG A 95 0.11 3.87 -12.52
CA ARG A 95 1.10 3.21 -11.67
C ARG A 95 2.19 4.15 -11.17
N ARG A 96 1.84 5.42 -10.95
CA ARG A 96 2.75 6.41 -10.34
C ARG A 96 2.41 6.59 -8.87
N LEU A 97 3.44 6.76 -8.03
CA LEU A 97 3.24 6.99 -6.61
C LEU A 97 2.46 8.29 -6.38
N ILE A 98 1.37 8.18 -5.63
CA ILE A 98 0.57 9.34 -5.25
C ILE A 98 1.26 10.03 -4.08
N SER A 99 1.75 11.25 -4.30
CA SER A 99 2.31 12.10 -3.25
C SER A 99 1.24 13.04 -2.68
N ASP A 100 1.52 13.61 -1.56
CA ASP A 100 0.62 14.58 -0.90
C ASP A 100 0.46 15.87 -1.68
#